data_d8805c27b2e1774042fa96b59892ee61
#
_entry.id   d8805c27b2e1774042fa96b59892ee61
#
_cell.length_a   1.000
_cell.length_b   1.000
_cell.length_c   1.000
_cell.angle_alpha   90.00
_cell.angle_beta   90.00
_cell.angle_gamma   90.00
#
_symmetry.space_group_name_H-M   'P 1'
#
loop_
_entity.id
_entity.type
_entity.pdbx_description
1 polymer ?
#
loop_
_entity_poly.entity_id
_entity_poly.type
_entity_poly.pdbx_seq_one_letter_code
_entity_poly.pdbx_strand_id
1 'polypeptide(L)'
;MELDIYIPQKNLAIEFNGLYWHSELFRDKNYHFDKTNLCEEKGIKLIHIFEDEWKCKQDIVKSIISSNLGIYKNQLQSNDCDIKEIDSVSSKEFFNKNHTKEIDDSDYYFALYHNNEIVECFAFNKTKDCITLNDVAIKLNFNIKNDFNRILDFIKHKFNLPIKFILNKEIHSLNEYLNIGFKVIKENSASYNYIFRGKRISPNHFDKKNIKQLYELNELKFYDETKNEHENMLENKIYRIYDCGTFELIYEN
;
A
#
# COMPACT_ATOMS: atom_id res chain seq x y z
N MET A 1 -1.89 -15.86 19.93
CA MET A 1 -1.57 -15.33 18.60
C MET A 1 -0.16 -15.75 18.26
N GLU A 2 0.04 -16.40 17.14
CA GLU A 2 1.36 -16.81 16.61
C GLU A 2 1.83 -15.79 15.58
N LEU A 3 3.11 -15.53 15.51
CA LEU A 3 3.76 -14.67 14.52
C LEU A 3 4.77 -15.50 13.75
N ASP A 4 4.81 -15.40 12.43
CA ASP A 4 5.74 -16.21 11.61
C ASP A 4 7.19 -15.86 11.93
N ILE A 5 7.50 -14.56 12.01
CA ILE A 5 8.83 -14.07 12.41
C ILE A 5 8.63 -12.92 13.40
N TYR A 6 9.33 -13.00 14.55
CA TYR A 6 9.37 -11.88 15.51
C TYR A 6 10.81 -11.51 15.84
N ILE A 7 11.13 -10.22 15.80
CA ILE A 7 12.45 -9.64 16.06
C ILE A 7 12.33 -8.71 17.27
N PRO A 8 12.52 -9.25 18.50
CA PRO A 8 12.26 -8.50 19.74
C PRO A 8 13.07 -7.21 19.85
N GLN A 9 14.34 -7.22 19.38
CA GLN A 9 15.24 -6.08 19.45
C GLN A 9 14.77 -4.87 18.63
N LYS A 10 13.82 -5.08 17.73
CA LYS A 10 13.24 -4.05 16.87
C LYS A 10 11.75 -3.83 17.11
N ASN A 11 11.13 -4.60 18.02
CA ASN A 11 9.68 -4.66 18.14
C ASN A 11 8.98 -4.82 16.77
N LEU A 12 9.57 -5.66 15.91
CA LEU A 12 9.15 -5.89 14.54
C LEU A 12 8.72 -7.33 14.36
N ALA A 13 7.57 -7.53 13.74
CA ALA A 13 7.12 -8.85 13.31
C ALA A 13 6.84 -8.86 11.80
N ILE A 14 6.97 -10.02 11.19
CA ILE A 14 6.66 -10.25 9.79
C ILE A 14 5.72 -11.44 9.70
N GLU A 15 4.65 -11.28 8.94
CA GLU A 15 3.67 -12.30 8.62
C GLU A 15 3.70 -12.58 7.12
N PHE A 16 3.84 -13.85 6.75
CA PHE A 16 3.79 -14.30 5.37
C PHE A 16 2.42 -14.87 5.04
N ASN A 17 1.65 -14.14 4.25
CA ASN A 17 0.27 -14.47 3.93
C ASN A 17 0.20 -15.27 2.61
N GLY A 18 0.22 -16.60 2.69
CA GLY A 18 -0.06 -17.48 1.55
C GLY A 18 -1.49 -17.26 1.07
N LEU A 19 -1.67 -16.91 -0.21
CA LEU A 19 -2.97 -16.45 -0.73
C LEU A 19 -4.10 -17.42 -0.47
N TYR A 20 -3.88 -18.71 -0.71
CA TYR A 20 -4.92 -19.73 -0.52
C TYR A 20 -5.32 -19.89 0.96
N TRP A 21 -4.33 -20.03 1.86
CA TRP A 21 -4.58 -20.29 3.28
C TRP A 21 -5.06 -19.07 4.07
N HIS A 22 -4.91 -17.87 3.51
CA HIS A 22 -5.40 -16.61 4.07
C HIS A 22 -6.65 -16.09 3.36
N SER A 23 -7.23 -16.88 2.43
CA SER A 23 -8.50 -16.55 1.78
C SER A 23 -9.70 -16.73 2.71
N GLU A 24 -10.86 -16.23 2.29
CA GLU A 24 -12.15 -16.37 2.98
C GLU A 24 -12.58 -17.82 3.24
N LEU A 25 -11.94 -18.80 2.60
CA LEU A 25 -12.16 -20.21 2.91
C LEU A 25 -11.67 -20.61 4.31
N PHE A 26 -10.65 -19.95 4.82
CA PHE A 26 -9.95 -20.34 6.04
C PHE A 26 -9.84 -19.22 7.07
N ARG A 27 -10.00 -17.97 6.65
CA ARG A 27 -9.87 -16.77 7.49
C ARG A 27 -11.09 -15.86 7.33
N ASP A 28 -11.59 -15.34 8.44
CA ASP A 28 -12.63 -14.33 8.40
C ASP A 28 -12.09 -12.97 7.93
N LYS A 29 -13.01 -12.06 7.65
CA LYS A 29 -12.68 -10.75 7.08
C LYS A 29 -11.79 -9.87 7.97
N ASN A 30 -11.77 -10.11 9.27
CA ASN A 30 -11.03 -9.28 10.22
C ASN A 30 -9.68 -9.90 10.61
N TYR A 31 -9.36 -11.10 10.15
CA TYR A 31 -8.18 -11.84 10.60
C TYR A 31 -6.89 -11.01 10.57
N HIS A 32 -6.56 -10.39 9.44
CA HIS A 32 -5.35 -9.57 9.31
C HIS A 32 -5.47 -8.26 10.08
N PHE A 33 -6.64 -7.61 10.01
CA PHE A 33 -6.94 -6.38 10.74
C PHE A 33 -6.78 -6.55 12.26
N ASP A 34 -7.40 -7.58 12.84
CA ASP A 34 -7.33 -7.84 14.29
C ASP A 34 -5.91 -8.23 14.71
N LYS A 35 -5.21 -9.02 13.88
CA LYS A 35 -3.81 -9.40 14.15
C LYS A 35 -2.90 -8.20 14.16
N THR A 36 -3.07 -7.26 13.23
CA THR A 36 -2.32 -6.01 13.16
C THR A 36 -2.58 -5.16 14.41
N ASN A 37 -3.85 -4.95 14.77
CA ASN A 37 -4.22 -4.16 15.94
C ASN A 37 -3.66 -4.74 17.24
N LEU A 38 -3.76 -6.05 17.44
CA LEU A 38 -3.18 -6.72 18.61
C LEU A 38 -1.66 -6.58 18.70
N CYS A 39 -0.96 -6.49 17.58
CA CYS A 39 0.47 -6.20 17.55
C CYS A 39 0.74 -4.74 17.92
N GLU A 40 0.00 -3.79 17.32
CA GLU A 40 0.14 -2.36 17.60
C GLU A 40 -0.12 -2.03 19.07
N GLU A 41 -1.15 -2.63 19.71
CA GLU A 41 -1.45 -2.50 21.14
C GLU A 41 -0.26 -2.94 22.02
N LYS A 42 0.56 -3.87 21.54
CA LYS A 42 1.77 -4.35 22.24
C LYS A 42 3.04 -3.60 21.84
N GLY A 43 2.91 -2.54 21.04
CA GLY A 43 4.06 -1.77 20.53
C GLY A 43 4.90 -2.54 19.52
N ILE A 44 4.33 -3.56 18.87
CA ILE A 44 4.99 -4.37 17.84
C ILE A 44 4.50 -3.90 16.46
N LYS A 45 5.41 -3.47 15.60
CA LYS A 45 5.12 -3.22 14.19
C LYS A 45 4.99 -4.56 13.47
N LEU A 46 3.81 -4.84 12.89
CA LEU A 46 3.59 -6.03 12.08
C LEU A 46 3.61 -5.67 10.60
N ILE A 47 4.47 -6.32 9.83
CA ILE A 47 4.53 -6.20 8.38
C ILE A 47 3.89 -7.45 7.77
N HIS A 48 2.89 -7.25 6.93
CA HIS A 48 2.28 -8.30 6.15
C HIS A 48 2.92 -8.37 4.77
N ILE A 49 3.41 -9.56 4.41
CA ILE A 49 3.95 -9.86 3.09
C ILE A 49 3.06 -10.92 2.45
N PHE A 50 2.44 -10.58 1.34
CA PHE A 50 1.60 -11.52 0.62
C PHE A 50 2.42 -12.32 -0.41
N GLU A 51 1.96 -13.54 -0.66
CA GLU A 51 2.65 -14.51 -1.54
C GLU A 51 2.89 -13.95 -2.95
N ASP A 52 1.95 -13.20 -3.52
CA ASP A 52 2.08 -12.59 -4.84
C ASP A 52 3.15 -11.49 -4.88
N GLU A 53 3.27 -10.68 -3.82
CA GLU A 53 4.34 -9.69 -3.71
C GLU A 53 5.71 -10.37 -3.63
N TRP A 54 5.83 -11.39 -2.81
CA TRP A 54 7.07 -12.16 -2.71
C TRP A 54 7.45 -12.83 -4.03
N LYS A 55 6.49 -13.37 -4.78
CA LYS A 55 6.75 -14.04 -6.06
C LYS A 55 7.10 -13.06 -7.19
N CYS A 56 6.42 -11.91 -7.24
CA CYS A 56 6.52 -11.00 -8.39
C CYS A 56 7.43 -9.79 -8.15
N LYS A 57 7.63 -9.37 -6.88
CA LYS A 57 8.33 -8.13 -6.50
C LYS A 57 9.30 -8.36 -5.31
N GLN A 58 10.01 -9.48 -5.34
CA GLN A 58 10.86 -9.93 -4.23
C GLN A 58 11.90 -8.89 -3.79
N ASP A 59 12.51 -8.15 -4.74
CA ASP A 59 13.53 -7.15 -4.40
C ASP A 59 12.92 -5.95 -3.65
N ILE A 60 11.69 -5.57 -3.99
CA ILE A 60 10.94 -4.52 -3.29
C ILE A 60 10.63 -4.99 -1.87
N VAL A 61 10.10 -6.19 -1.71
CA VAL A 61 9.81 -6.79 -0.39
C VAL A 61 11.07 -6.86 0.48
N LYS A 62 12.19 -7.30 -0.07
CA LYS A 62 13.48 -7.31 0.64
C LYS A 62 13.93 -5.92 1.06
N SER A 63 13.73 -4.92 0.20
CA SER A 63 14.05 -3.52 0.52
C SER A 63 13.17 -3.00 1.67
N ILE A 64 11.87 -3.30 1.68
CA ILE A 64 10.95 -2.94 2.76
C ILE A 64 11.39 -3.58 4.08
N ILE A 65 11.67 -4.89 4.09
CA ILE A 65 12.14 -5.59 5.28
C ILE A 65 13.45 -4.98 5.79
N SER A 66 14.43 -4.76 4.90
CA SER A 66 15.73 -4.18 5.24
C SER A 66 15.58 -2.78 5.83
N SER A 67 14.70 -1.95 5.24
CA SER A 67 14.39 -0.61 5.74
C SER A 67 13.85 -0.65 7.17
N ASN A 68 12.89 -1.53 7.44
CA ASN A 68 12.32 -1.69 8.79
C ASN A 68 13.33 -2.26 9.81
N LEU A 69 14.34 -2.99 9.36
CA LEU A 69 15.47 -3.43 10.18
C LEU A 69 16.51 -2.31 10.41
N GLY A 70 16.41 -1.19 9.70
CA GLY A 70 17.39 -0.12 9.72
C GLY A 70 18.65 -0.44 8.90
N ILE A 71 18.54 -1.31 7.90
CA ILE A 71 19.63 -1.73 7.01
C ILE A 71 19.43 -1.07 5.65
N TYR A 72 20.30 -0.14 5.32
CA TYR A 72 20.24 0.62 4.06
C TYR A 72 21.59 0.57 3.35
N LYS A 73 21.57 0.54 2.01
CA LYS A 73 22.79 0.74 1.21
C LYS A 73 23.11 2.22 1.04
N ASN A 74 22.07 3.05 0.96
CA ASN A 74 22.18 4.48 0.76
C ASN A 74 21.32 5.22 1.77
N GLN A 75 21.87 6.26 2.40
CA GLN A 75 21.15 7.13 3.32
C GLN A 75 21.35 8.58 2.88
N LEU A 76 20.25 9.29 2.69
CA LEU A 76 20.23 10.69 2.28
C LEU A 76 19.49 11.54 3.32
N GLN A 77 19.79 12.84 3.32
CA GLN A 77 18.94 13.85 3.94
C GLN A 77 18.04 14.42 2.85
N SER A 78 16.78 14.64 3.14
CA SER A 78 15.85 15.21 2.16
C SER A 78 16.30 16.61 1.67
N ASN A 79 17.07 17.34 2.48
CA ASN A 79 17.65 18.64 2.10
C ASN A 79 18.72 18.54 1.00
N ASP A 80 19.29 17.36 0.79
CA ASP A 80 20.26 17.12 -0.29
C ASP A 80 19.57 16.72 -1.61
N CYS A 81 18.23 16.76 -1.63
CA CYS A 81 17.41 16.40 -2.79
C CYS A 81 16.67 17.62 -3.33
N ASP A 82 16.45 17.68 -4.62
CA ASP A 82 15.55 18.65 -5.26
C ASP A 82 14.13 18.06 -5.35
N ILE A 83 13.10 18.89 -5.11
CA ILE A 83 11.71 18.49 -5.35
C ILE A 83 11.31 18.97 -6.74
N LYS A 84 10.80 18.07 -7.57
CA LYS A 84 10.29 18.38 -8.92
C LYS A 84 8.94 17.73 -9.16
N GLU A 85 8.08 18.42 -9.86
CA GLU A 85 6.89 17.83 -10.47
C GLU A 85 7.31 17.01 -11.68
N ILE A 86 6.76 15.81 -11.82
CA ILE A 86 7.09 14.88 -12.90
C ILE A 86 5.82 14.42 -13.62
N ASP A 87 5.97 13.91 -14.82
CA ASP A 87 4.86 13.37 -15.60
C ASP A 87 4.42 11.97 -15.10
N SER A 88 3.22 11.56 -15.51
CA SER A 88 2.63 10.28 -15.11
C SER A 88 3.41 9.06 -15.63
N VAL A 89 4.09 9.19 -16.77
CA VAL A 89 4.85 8.06 -17.35
C VAL A 89 6.10 7.79 -16.51
N SER A 90 6.87 8.84 -16.21
CA SER A 90 8.06 8.76 -15.35
C SER A 90 7.70 8.27 -13.94
N SER A 91 6.58 8.74 -13.39
CA SER A 91 6.13 8.33 -12.06
C SER A 91 5.73 6.85 -12.04
N LYS A 92 4.91 6.40 -13.00
CA LYS A 92 4.51 4.98 -13.10
C LYS A 92 5.71 4.05 -13.28
N GLU A 93 6.70 4.45 -14.08
CA GLU A 93 7.93 3.68 -14.22
C GLU A 93 8.67 3.54 -12.89
N PHE A 94 8.75 4.62 -12.10
CA PHE A 94 9.38 4.60 -10.79
C PHE A 94 8.60 3.74 -9.79
N PHE A 95 7.27 3.90 -9.69
CA PHE A 95 6.43 3.10 -8.80
C PHE A 95 6.48 1.61 -9.16
N ASN A 96 6.44 1.24 -10.44
CA ASN A 96 6.54 -0.16 -10.86
C ASN A 96 7.82 -0.85 -10.39
N LYS A 97 8.92 -0.09 -10.29
CA LYS A 97 10.23 -0.59 -9.83
C LYS A 97 10.41 -0.59 -8.31
N ASN A 98 9.62 0.22 -7.58
CA ASN A 98 9.90 0.51 -6.17
C ASN A 98 8.69 0.32 -5.25
N HIS A 99 7.49 0.02 -5.77
CA HIS A 99 6.26 -0.17 -5.00
C HIS A 99 5.66 -1.56 -5.20
N THR A 100 5.10 -2.17 -4.15
CA THR A 100 4.53 -3.52 -4.20
C THR A 100 3.23 -3.59 -4.99
N LYS A 101 2.42 -2.53 -4.97
CA LYS A 101 1.13 -2.45 -5.67
C LYS A 101 1.28 -1.62 -6.96
N GLU A 102 0.40 -1.87 -7.92
CA GLU A 102 0.17 -0.92 -9.01
C GLU A 102 -0.57 0.29 -8.43
N ILE A 103 -0.20 1.49 -8.89
CA ILE A 103 -0.85 2.72 -8.45
C ILE A 103 -1.90 3.18 -9.45
N ASP A 104 -2.98 3.76 -8.94
CA ASP A 104 -3.98 4.44 -9.75
C ASP A 104 -3.43 5.77 -10.30
N ASP A 105 -4.08 6.29 -11.36
CA ASP A 105 -3.76 7.62 -11.89
C ASP A 105 -4.02 8.69 -10.82
N SER A 106 -3.12 9.65 -10.75
CA SER A 106 -3.20 10.78 -9.82
C SER A 106 -3.06 12.11 -10.56
N ASP A 107 -3.58 13.19 -9.96
CA ASP A 107 -3.56 14.52 -10.56
C ASP A 107 -2.16 15.12 -10.62
N TYR A 108 -1.34 14.83 -9.61
CA TYR A 108 0.01 15.36 -9.46
C TYR A 108 0.98 14.28 -9.00
N TYR A 109 2.19 14.35 -9.55
CA TYR A 109 3.32 13.53 -9.10
C TYR A 109 4.50 14.43 -8.78
N PHE A 110 5.07 14.25 -7.60
CA PHE A 110 6.28 14.94 -7.18
C PHE A 110 7.36 13.93 -6.83
N ALA A 111 8.60 14.27 -7.17
CA ALA A 111 9.73 13.41 -6.89
C ALA A 111 10.85 14.15 -6.19
N LEU A 112 11.55 13.47 -5.30
CA LEU A 112 12.84 13.87 -4.78
C LEU A 112 13.93 13.37 -5.74
N TYR A 113 14.79 14.29 -6.16
CA TYR A 113 15.93 14.03 -7.02
C TYR A 113 17.23 14.17 -6.24
N HIS A 114 18.11 13.18 -6.35
CA HIS A 114 19.49 13.28 -5.90
C HIS A 114 20.42 12.89 -7.04
N ASN A 115 21.43 13.73 -7.37
CA ASN A 115 22.34 13.51 -8.49
C ASN A 115 21.64 13.22 -9.84
N ASN A 116 20.55 13.95 -10.14
CA ASN A 116 19.72 13.80 -11.33
C ASN A 116 18.94 12.47 -11.44
N GLU A 117 18.88 11.68 -10.39
CA GLU A 117 18.06 10.46 -10.33
C GLU A 117 16.89 10.64 -9.36
N ILE A 118 15.73 10.05 -9.68
CA ILE A 118 14.60 9.98 -8.75
C ILE A 118 14.96 9.00 -7.64
N VAL A 119 14.88 9.46 -6.40
CA VAL A 119 15.12 8.65 -5.20
C VAL A 119 13.84 8.39 -4.40
N GLU A 120 12.80 9.20 -4.60
CA GLU A 120 11.49 9.03 -4.00
C GLU A 120 10.42 9.68 -4.87
N CYS A 121 9.21 9.11 -4.89
CA CYS A 121 8.09 9.62 -5.66
C CYS A 121 6.81 9.58 -4.83
N PHE A 122 6.00 10.63 -4.98
CA PHE A 122 4.73 10.85 -4.29
C PHE A 122 3.62 11.11 -5.30
N ALA A 123 2.47 10.47 -5.12
CA ALA A 123 1.28 10.63 -5.95
C ALA A 123 0.15 11.32 -5.17
N PHE A 124 -0.42 12.38 -5.72
CA PHE A 124 -1.44 13.20 -5.07
C PHE A 124 -2.67 13.40 -5.94
N ASN A 125 -3.84 13.38 -5.31
CA ASN A 125 -5.08 13.86 -5.89
C ASN A 125 -5.54 15.14 -5.20
N LYS A 126 -6.16 16.05 -5.96
CA LYS A 126 -6.62 17.34 -5.47
C LYS A 126 -8.14 17.48 -5.59
N THR A 127 -8.75 17.92 -4.50
CA THR A 127 -10.14 18.38 -4.48
C THR A 127 -10.20 19.88 -4.19
N LYS A 128 -11.40 20.43 -4.04
CA LYS A 128 -11.58 21.84 -3.62
C LYS A 128 -11.11 22.06 -2.19
N ASP A 129 -11.24 21.04 -1.32
CA ASP A 129 -11.11 21.17 0.13
C ASP A 129 -9.81 20.59 0.68
N CYS A 130 -9.15 19.69 -0.06
CA CYS A 130 -7.94 19.04 0.38
C CYS A 130 -7.10 18.50 -0.78
N ILE A 131 -5.84 18.20 -0.48
CA ILE A 131 -4.98 17.40 -1.34
C ILE A 131 -4.72 16.06 -0.63
N THR A 132 -4.84 14.94 -1.35
CA THR A 132 -4.68 13.61 -0.78
C THR A 132 -3.41 12.98 -1.31
N LEU A 133 -2.48 12.60 -0.41
CA LEU A 133 -1.38 11.71 -0.74
C LEU A 133 -1.95 10.30 -0.87
N ASN A 134 -1.88 9.75 -2.08
CA ASN A 134 -2.39 8.41 -2.37
C ASN A 134 -1.33 7.34 -2.16
N ASP A 135 -0.14 7.58 -2.72
CA ASP A 135 0.96 6.61 -2.72
C ASP A 135 2.32 7.30 -2.61
N VAL A 136 3.26 6.57 -2.03
CA VAL A 136 4.67 6.96 -1.91
C VAL A 136 5.56 5.75 -2.15
N ALA A 137 6.66 5.95 -2.87
CA ALA A 137 7.68 4.93 -3.07
C ALA A 137 9.08 5.53 -2.94
N ILE A 138 9.93 4.84 -2.18
CA ILE A 138 11.36 5.15 -2.05
C ILE A 138 12.14 4.18 -2.93
N LYS A 139 13.18 4.66 -3.59
CA LYS A 139 14.11 3.83 -4.38
C LYS A 139 14.68 2.69 -3.55
N LEU A 140 14.75 1.49 -4.13
CA LEU A 140 15.19 0.29 -3.42
C LEU A 140 16.53 0.49 -2.70
N ASN A 141 16.59 0.05 -1.45
CA ASN A 141 17.75 0.15 -0.56
C ASN A 141 18.18 1.58 -0.19
N PHE A 142 17.31 2.57 -0.41
CA PHE A 142 17.49 3.93 0.08
C PHE A 142 16.71 4.16 1.37
N ASN A 143 17.22 5.09 2.17
CA ASN A 143 16.51 5.73 3.27
C ASN A 143 16.72 7.23 3.15
N ILE A 144 15.64 8.00 3.18
CA ILE A 144 15.68 9.45 3.08
C ILE A 144 15.12 10.02 4.38
N LYS A 145 15.96 10.71 5.14
CA LYS A 145 15.53 11.29 6.42
C LYS A 145 14.78 12.60 6.19
N ASN A 146 13.71 12.81 6.95
CA ASN A 146 12.85 13.99 6.91
C ASN A 146 12.17 14.24 5.55
N ASP A 147 11.99 13.22 4.75
CA ASP A 147 11.32 13.23 3.44
C ASP A 147 9.88 13.74 3.55
N PHE A 148 9.07 13.13 4.42
CA PHE A 148 7.68 13.53 4.66
C PHE A 148 7.56 15.00 5.10
N ASN A 149 8.35 15.46 6.07
CA ASN A 149 8.29 16.85 6.50
C ASN A 149 8.54 17.79 5.32
N ARG A 150 9.53 17.48 4.50
CA ARG A 150 9.90 18.31 3.36
C ARG A 150 8.85 18.33 2.26
N ILE A 151 8.29 17.18 1.91
CA ILE A 151 7.23 17.12 0.90
C ILE A 151 5.94 17.78 1.40
N LEU A 152 5.57 17.59 2.65
CA LEU A 152 4.39 18.22 3.25
C LEU A 152 4.51 19.74 3.23
N ASP A 153 5.65 20.30 3.63
CA ASP A 153 5.92 21.74 3.56
C ASP A 153 5.82 22.27 2.12
N PHE A 154 6.41 21.54 1.17
CA PHE A 154 6.33 21.92 -0.25
C PHE A 154 4.90 21.93 -0.76
N ILE A 155 4.14 20.87 -0.50
CA ILE A 155 2.73 20.73 -0.95
C ILE A 155 1.85 21.80 -0.31
N LYS A 156 2.04 22.07 0.98
CA LYS A 156 1.34 23.11 1.70
C LYS A 156 1.58 24.49 1.10
N HIS A 157 2.83 24.85 0.81
CA HIS A 157 3.15 26.13 0.15
C HIS A 157 2.57 26.21 -1.26
N LYS A 158 2.56 25.11 -2.00
CA LYS A 158 2.07 25.07 -3.39
C LYS A 158 0.54 25.19 -3.48
N PHE A 159 -0.20 24.53 -2.61
CA PHE A 159 -1.65 24.40 -2.72
C PHE A 159 -2.44 25.13 -1.64
N ASN A 160 -1.84 25.40 -0.50
CA ASN A 160 -2.47 26.03 0.68
C ASN A 160 -3.78 25.32 1.11
N LEU A 161 -3.75 23.98 1.12
CA LEU A 161 -4.87 23.11 1.49
C LEU A 161 -4.42 22.10 2.55
N PRO A 162 -5.35 21.58 3.38
CA PRO A 162 -5.07 20.44 4.25
C PRO A 162 -4.61 19.23 3.43
N ILE A 163 -3.66 18.46 3.99
CA ILE A 163 -3.12 17.27 3.32
C ILE A 163 -3.71 16.04 4.01
N LYS A 164 -4.45 15.22 3.25
CA LYS A 164 -4.90 13.90 3.69
C LYS A 164 -3.92 12.83 3.27
N PHE A 165 -3.85 11.74 4.03
CA PHE A 165 -3.10 10.55 3.68
C PHE A 165 -3.89 9.29 4.04
N ILE A 166 -3.98 8.36 3.09
CA ILE A 166 -4.59 7.05 3.30
C ILE A 166 -3.48 6.05 3.64
N LEU A 167 -3.26 5.85 4.93
CA LEU A 167 -2.19 5.01 5.44
C LEU A 167 -2.59 3.53 5.41
N ASN A 168 -1.87 2.72 4.65
CA ASN A 168 -2.05 1.28 4.61
C ASN A 168 -1.41 0.62 5.83
N LYS A 169 -2.19 -0.15 6.58
CA LYS A 169 -1.75 -0.85 7.81
C LYS A 169 -0.91 -2.11 7.53
N GLU A 170 -0.79 -2.56 6.29
CA GLU A 170 -0.01 -3.76 5.94
C GLU A 170 1.50 -3.59 6.23
N ILE A 171 2.03 -2.39 6.07
CA ILE A 171 3.48 -2.12 6.16
C ILE A 171 3.85 -0.91 7.01
N HIS A 172 2.89 -0.06 7.36
CA HIS A 172 3.13 1.19 8.08
C HIS A 172 2.62 1.14 9.51
N SER A 173 3.32 1.80 10.42
CA SER A 173 2.87 2.02 11.79
C SER A 173 2.26 3.42 11.93
N LEU A 174 1.10 3.52 12.55
CA LEU A 174 0.43 4.80 12.80
C LEU A 174 1.32 5.81 13.54
N ASN A 175 2.06 5.34 14.54
CA ASN A 175 2.90 6.20 15.38
C ASN A 175 3.98 6.96 14.59
N GLU A 176 4.47 6.40 13.49
CA GLU A 176 5.44 7.09 12.62
C GLU A 176 4.86 8.40 12.07
N TYR A 177 3.59 8.39 11.69
CA TYR A 177 2.90 9.54 11.08
C TYR A 177 2.33 10.51 12.12
N LEU A 178 1.90 10.03 13.28
CA LEU A 178 1.52 10.90 14.40
C LEU A 178 2.70 11.77 14.85
N ASN A 179 3.92 11.24 14.87
CA ASN A 179 5.15 11.97 15.22
C ASN A 179 5.51 13.04 14.19
N ILE A 180 5.07 12.92 12.94
CA ILE A 180 5.25 13.95 11.89
C ILE A 180 4.23 15.09 12.06
N GLY A 181 3.12 14.84 12.77
CA GLY A 181 2.06 15.84 13.02
C GLY A 181 0.72 15.52 12.36
N PHE A 182 0.58 14.33 11.75
CA PHE A 182 -0.72 13.88 11.29
C PHE A 182 -1.67 13.59 12.45
N LYS A 183 -2.96 13.77 12.20
CA LYS A 183 -4.06 13.38 13.11
C LYS A 183 -4.91 12.32 12.43
N VAL A 184 -5.43 11.37 13.21
CA VAL A 184 -6.36 10.37 12.70
C VAL A 184 -7.74 11.01 12.51
N ILE A 185 -8.30 10.90 11.31
CA ILE A 185 -9.70 11.25 11.02
C ILE A 185 -10.57 10.02 11.23
N LYS A 186 -10.14 8.87 10.70
CA LYS A 186 -10.93 7.64 10.68
C LYS A 186 -10.03 6.41 10.56
N GLU A 187 -10.45 5.31 11.16
CA GLU A 187 -9.95 3.98 10.87
C GLU A 187 -10.96 3.24 9.99
N ASN A 188 -10.50 2.71 8.88
CA ASN A 188 -11.31 1.91 7.97
C ASN A 188 -11.05 0.43 8.22
N SER A 189 -12.12 -0.36 8.28
CA SER A 189 -12.04 -1.82 8.37
C SER A 189 -11.35 -2.43 7.15
N ALA A 190 -10.98 -3.71 7.27
CA ALA A 190 -10.40 -4.47 6.18
C ALA A 190 -11.27 -4.42 4.92
N SER A 191 -10.63 -4.15 3.80
CA SER A 191 -11.14 -4.32 2.44
C SER A 191 -10.70 -5.68 1.90
N TYR A 192 -11.05 -6.00 0.64
CA TYR A 192 -10.68 -7.28 0.07
C TYR A 192 -10.18 -7.14 -1.37
N ASN A 193 -9.43 -8.15 -1.79
CA ASN A 193 -9.09 -8.41 -3.19
C ASN A 193 -9.54 -9.81 -3.55
N TYR A 194 -9.72 -10.10 -4.83
CA TYR A 194 -9.90 -11.46 -5.33
C TYR A 194 -8.56 -12.11 -5.66
N ILE A 195 -8.43 -13.38 -5.33
CA ILE A 195 -7.26 -14.19 -5.72
C ILE A 195 -7.52 -14.74 -7.12
N PHE A 196 -6.97 -14.10 -8.13
CA PHE A 196 -7.11 -14.49 -9.51
C PHE A 196 -5.74 -14.74 -10.16
N ARG A 197 -5.52 -15.93 -10.70
CA ARG A 197 -4.25 -16.34 -11.33
C ARG A 197 -3.03 -16.15 -10.43
N GLY A 198 -3.19 -16.42 -9.14
CA GLY A 198 -2.11 -16.34 -8.16
C GLY A 198 -1.72 -14.91 -7.78
N LYS A 199 -2.58 -13.93 -8.04
CA LYS A 199 -2.42 -12.53 -7.66
C LYS A 199 -3.65 -12.00 -6.95
N ARG A 200 -3.46 -10.98 -6.12
CA ARG A 200 -4.54 -10.18 -5.54
C ARG A 200 -4.96 -9.12 -6.56
N ILE A 201 -6.21 -9.17 -6.98
CA ILE A 201 -6.80 -8.26 -7.97
C ILE A 201 -7.94 -7.49 -7.31
N SER A 202 -7.95 -6.17 -7.49
CA SER A 202 -9.01 -5.31 -6.95
C SER A 202 -10.39 -5.74 -7.44
N PRO A 203 -11.44 -5.73 -6.56
CA PRO A 203 -12.80 -6.05 -6.95
C PRO A 203 -13.33 -5.15 -8.08
N ASN A 204 -12.80 -3.95 -8.25
CA ASN A 204 -13.18 -3.04 -9.34
C ASN A 204 -12.96 -3.66 -10.74
N HIS A 205 -12.10 -4.67 -10.87
CA HIS A 205 -11.88 -5.38 -12.12
C HIS A 205 -12.94 -6.46 -12.40
N PHE A 206 -13.83 -6.74 -11.47
CA PHE A 206 -14.81 -7.81 -11.53
C PHE A 206 -16.25 -7.31 -11.43
N ASP A 207 -16.57 -6.16 -12.02
CA ASP A 207 -17.96 -5.76 -12.22
C ASP A 207 -18.68 -6.75 -13.17
N LYS A 208 -20.00 -6.72 -13.19
CA LYS A 208 -20.81 -7.66 -14.00
C LYS A 208 -20.40 -7.69 -15.48
N LYS A 209 -20.02 -6.53 -16.03
CA LYS A 209 -19.59 -6.43 -17.44
C LYS A 209 -18.26 -7.14 -17.67
N ASN A 210 -17.30 -6.89 -16.79
CA ASN A 210 -15.97 -7.50 -16.87
C ASN A 210 -16.03 -9.00 -16.63
N ILE A 211 -16.82 -9.47 -15.65
CA ILE A 211 -17.03 -10.91 -15.41
C ILE A 211 -17.61 -11.59 -16.66
N LYS A 212 -18.63 -10.98 -17.28
CA LYS A 212 -19.21 -11.50 -18.54
C LYS A 212 -18.17 -11.57 -19.66
N GLN A 213 -17.36 -10.52 -19.82
CA GLN A 213 -16.29 -10.49 -20.82
C GLN A 213 -15.24 -11.58 -20.55
N LEU A 214 -14.81 -11.77 -19.31
CA LEU A 214 -13.88 -12.85 -18.93
C LEU A 214 -14.46 -14.23 -19.23
N TYR A 215 -15.76 -14.42 -19.01
CA TYR A 215 -16.45 -15.66 -19.38
C TYR A 215 -16.47 -15.86 -20.90
N GLU A 216 -16.81 -14.85 -21.69
CA GLU A 216 -16.82 -14.89 -23.16
C GLU A 216 -15.42 -15.18 -23.74
N LEU A 217 -14.36 -14.74 -23.05
CA LEU A 217 -12.95 -15.02 -23.39
C LEU A 217 -12.46 -16.41 -22.88
N ASN A 218 -13.34 -17.23 -22.30
CA ASN A 218 -13.03 -18.51 -21.66
C ASN A 218 -12.00 -18.41 -20.51
N GLU A 219 -11.89 -17.25 -19.88
CA GLU A 219 -11.04 -17.04 -18.70
C GLU A 219 -11.75 -17.45 -17.40
N LEU A 220 -13.10 -17.42 -17.41
CA LEU A 220 -13.97 -17.97 -16.38
C LEU A 220 -14.76 -19.14 -16.96
N LYS A 221 -15.07 -20.11 -16.10
CA LYS A 221 -15.84 -21.32 -16.47
C LYS A 221 -17.34 -21.14 -16.30
N PHE A 222 -17.73 -20.19 -15.48
CA PHE A 222 -19.10 -19.97 -15.06
C PHE A 222 -19.44 -18.48 -15.07
N TYR A 223 -20.65 -18.15 -15.55
CA TYR A 223 -21.26 -16.82 -15.43
C TYR A 223 -22.78 -16.96 -15.40
N ASP A 224 -23.40 -16.32 -14.43
CA ASP A 224 -24.85 -16.24 -14.27
C ASP A 224 -25.25 -14.77 -14.00
N GLU A 225 -26.05 -14.21 -14.89
CA GLU A 225 -26.53 -12.83 -14.81
C GLU A 225 -27.39 -12.56 -13.58
N THR A 226 -28.04 -13.59 -13.02
CA THR A 226 -28.92 -13.47 -11.85
C THR A 226 -28.14 -13.42 -10.54
N LYS A 227 -26.90 -13.89 -10.56
CA LYS A 227 -26.00 -13.88 -9.40
C LYS A 227 -25.28 -12.55 -9.24
N ASN A 228 -24.91 -12.24 -7.99
CA ASN A 228 -24.04 -11.11 -7.74
C ASN A 228 -22.58 -11.43 -8.12
N GLU A 229 -21.72 -10.42 -8.03
CA GLU A 229 -20.28 -10.53 -8.32
C GLU A 229 -19.64 -11.68 -7.55
N HIS A 230 -19.78 -11.67 -6.23
CA HIS A 230 -19.13 -12.64 -5.36
C HIS A 230 -19.60 -14.08 -5.61
N GLU A 231 -20.89 -14.29 -5.83
CA GLU A 231 -21.44 -15.60 -6.16
C GLU A 231 -20.85 -16.15 -7.47
N ASN A 232 -20.72 -15.30 -8.50
CA ASN A 232 -20.06 -15.70 -9.75
C ASN A 232 -18.57 -16.04 -9.53
N MET A 233 -17.87 -15.28 -8.68
CA MET A 233 -16.47 -15.55 -8.38
C MET A 233 -16.29 -16.86 -7.59
N LEU A 234 -17.15 -17.15 -6.63
CA LEU A 234 -17.12 -18.40 -5.86
C LEU A 234 -17.32 -19.65 -6.75
N GLU A 235 -18.24 -19.59 -7.70
CA GLU A 235 -18.46 -20.69 -8.67
C GLU A 235 -17.21 -20.96 -9.53
N ASN A 236 -16.41 -19.93 -9.76
CA ASN A 236 -15.13 -20.06 -10.46
C ASN A 236 -13.96 -20.39 -9.52
N LYS A 237 -14.21 -20.64 -8.22
CA LYS A 237 -13.20 -20.86 -7.17
C LYS A 237 -12.21 -19.70 -7.03
N ILE A 238 -12.71 -18.50 -7.22
CA ILE A 238 -11.98 -17.25 -7.04
C ILE A 238 -12.44 -16.65 -5.72
N TYR A 239 -11.56 -16.64 -4.73
CA TYR A 239 -11.88 -16.33 -3.34
C TYR A 239 -11.38 -14.94 -2.98
N ARG A 240 -12.01 -14.33 -1.99
CA ARG A 240 -11.56 -13.08 -1.37
C ARG A 240 -10.41 -13.33 -0.42
N ILE A 241 -9.50 -12.37 -0.37
CA ILE A 241 -8.50 -12.24 0.67
C ILE A 241 -8.59 -10.82 1.21
N TYR A 242 -8.62 -10.67 2.52
CA TYR A 242 -8.81 -9.38 3.18
C TYR A 242 -7.48 -8.75 3.57
N ASP A 243 -7.42 -7.42 3.50
CA ASP A 243 -6.25 -6.63 3.92
C ASP A 243 -6.29 -6.31 5.44
N CYS A 244 -5.41 -5.41 5.87
CA CYS A 244 -5.31 -4.98 7.27
C CYS A 244 -6.11 -3.71 7.59
N GLY A 245 -6.87 -3.18 6.62
CA GLY A 245 -7.52 -1.88 6.73
C GLY A 245 -6.57 -0.71 6.53
N THR A 246 -7.10 0.50 6.71
CA THR A 246 -6.33 1.75 6.53
C THR A 246 -6.69 2.76 7.61
N PHE A 247 -5.80 3.75 7.83
CA PHE A 247 -6.15 4.98 8.52
C PHE A 247 -6.32 6.12 7.51
N GLU A 248 -7.34 6.95 7.70
CA GLU A 248 -7.40 8.26 7.08
C GLU A 248 -6.78 9.28 8.02
N LEU A 249 -5.71 9.88 7.58
CA LEU A 249 -4.95 10.87 8.34
C LEU A 249 -5.13 12.25 7.71
N ILE A 250 -4.98 13.30 8.53
CA ILE A 250 -4.94 14.69 8.08
C ILE A 250 -3.75 15.41 8.70
N TYR A 251 -3.07 16.17 7.88
CA TYR A 251 -2.05 17.13 8.28
C TYR A 251 -2.59 18.54 8.07
N GLU A 252 -2.85 19.22 9.18
CA GLU A 252 -3.36 20.59 9.22
C GLU A 252 -2.26 21.55 9.65
N ASN A 253 -2.50 22.83 9.40
CA ASN A 253 -1.61 23.92 9.81
C ASN A 253 -1.68 24.20 11.29
#